data_e09fbaf66be38e652c84e9b80d1266eb
#
_entry.id   e09fbaf66be38e652c84e9b80d1266eb
#
_cell.length_a   1.000
_cell.length_b   1.000
_cell.length_c   1.000
_cell.angle_alpha   90.00
_cell.angle_beta   90.00
_cell.angle_gamma   90.00
#
_symmetry.space_group_name_H-M   'P 1'
#
loop_
_entity.id
_entity.type
_entity.pdbx_description
1 polymer ?
#
loop_
_entity_poly.entity_id
_entity_poly.type
_entity_poly.pdbx_seq_one_letter_code
_entity_poly.pdbx_strand_id
1 'polypeptide(L)'
;QKWFLDVLSGAEGGFDAVLVLAHMDYKDPLVSVILDAIRRIQPAIPVQFVTGHSHIRGYTALDMSASSFEAGHYLDTVGFASFPKNGTSQKESVNLAAGFQHVFIDANTATFKTIVGAEDFLTDAGKAFAKRITETRESMKLSQQLGCAPIKFDLVADFTQNNSLWKLFMQDVIAGTLFKSDTTKVFLQSTGSMRYDLYQGNVTKDDIVTMSPFRDAFWLLGQNVSGSMIVDILARLNAGSKYALPPFVSTPFKEVAAYDLYGGSFDVGTLSKPGDLLKTVLSLSTEPVIPAQQFLGKTTTKLWYDFVPLAWPCSKSLDGIVYM
;
A
#
# COMPACT_ATOMS: atom_id res chain seq x y z
N GLN A 1 -22.53 2.31 14.19
CA GLN A 1 -22.69 1.00 14.87
C GLN A 1 -22.92 1.25 16.36
N LYS A 2 -23.78 0.44 17.00
CA LYS A 2 -24.23 0.66 18.38
C LYS A 2 -23.05 0.78 19.37
N TRP A 3 -22.07 -0.12 19.32
CA TRP A 3 -20.89 -0.09 20.21
C TRP A 3 -20.15 1.25 20.21
N PHE A 4 -20.00 1.86 19.03
CA PHE A 4 -19.34 3.15 18.86
C PHE A 4 -20.11 4.28 19.58
N LEU A 5 -21.42 4.28 19.42
CA LEU A 5 -22.30 5.24 20.10
C LEU A 5 -22.29 5.02 21.61
N ASP A 6 -22.30 3.76 22.07
CA ASP A 6 -22.24 3.39 23.48
C ASP A 6 -20.92 3.86 24.13
N VAL A 7 -19.78 3.72 23.44
CA VAL A 7 -18.47 4.24 23.90
C VAL A 7 -18.49 5.76 24.04
N LEU A 8 -19.03 6.47 23.03
CA LEU A 8 -19.09 7.94 23.05
C LEU A 8 -20.07 8.49 24.13
N SER A 9 -21.10 7.71 24.48
CA SER A 9 -22.13 8.09 25.46
C SER A 9 -21.79 7.68 26.89
N GLY A 10 -21.06 6.59 27.07
CA GLY A 10 -20.94 5.86 28.31
C GLY A 10 -19.60 5.95 29.04
N ALA A 11 -18.69 6.83 28.61
CA ALA A 11 -17.40 7.00 29.26
C ALA A 11 -17.62 7.63 30.69
N GLU A 12 -17.69 6.79 31.71
CA GLU A 12 -17.65 7.23 33.12
C GLU A 12 -16.34 8.01 33.32
N GLY A 13 -16.46 9.30 33.66
CA GLY A 13 -15.33 10.21 33.85
C GLY A 13 -15.06 11.15 32.68
N GLY A 14 -15.73 10.97 31.56
CA GLY A 14 -15.58 11.83 30.36
C GLY A 14 -14.24 11.66 29.67
N PHE A 15 -14.10 12.32 28.53
CA PHE A 15 -12.86 12.42 27.76
C PHE A 15 -12.73 13.84 27.19
N ASP A 16 -11.49 14.30 27.02
CA ASP A 16 -11.21 15.67 26.60
C ASP A 16 -11.18 15.84 25.06
N ALA A 17 -10.99 14.76 24.33
CA ALA A 17 -10.90 14.76 22.86
C ALA A 17 -11.19 13.36 22.30
N VAL A 18 -11.50 13.29 21.03
CA VAL A 18 -11.58 12.04 20.25
C VAL A 18 -10.45 12.03 19.23
N LEU A 19 -9.62 10.99 19.28
CA LEU A 19 -8.63 10.69 18.26
C LEU A 19 -9.14 9.56 17.38
N VAL A 20 -9.29 9.82 16.09
CA VAL A 20 -9.70 8.82 15.09
C VAL A 20 -8.48 8.42 14.26
N LEU A 21 -8.08 7.16 14.37
CA LEU A 21 -7.03 6.58 13.51
C LEU A 21 -7.71 5.82 12.37
N ALA A 22 -7.47 6.24 11.13
CA ALA A 22 -8.15 5.67 9.98
C ALA A 22 -7.22 5.58 8.75
N HIS A 23 -7.23 4.43 8.06
CA HIS A 23 -6.48 4.26 6.83
C HIS A 23 -7.34 4.66 5.63
N MET A 24 -7.47 5.95 5.41
CA MET A 24 -8.20 6.60 4.32
C MET A 24 -7.59 7.97 4.03
N ASP A 25 -7.82 8.53 2.85
CA ASP A 25 -7.44 9.92 2.53
C ASP A 25 -7.98 10.91 3.56
N TYR A 26 -7.22 11.95 3.86
CA TYR A 26 -7.62 12.96 4.86
C TYR A 26 -8.89 13.74 4.48
N LYS A 27 -9.35 13.64 3.24
CA LYS A 27 -10.61 14.21 2.70
C LYS A 27 -11.62 13.13 2.28
N ASP A 28 -11.40 11.88 2.66
CA ASP A 28 -12.34 10.81 2.34
C ASP A 28 -13.75 11.16 2.85
N PRO A 29 -14.82 10.94 2.07
CA PRO A 29 -16.20 11.18 2.51
C PRO A 29 -16.57 10.49 3.83
N LEU A 30 -15.95 9.36 4.18
CA LEU A 30 -16.16 8.66 5.44
C LEU A 30 -15.69 9.48 6.66
N VAL A 31 -14.72 10.39 6.48
CA VAL A 31 -14.30 11.31 7.55
C VAL A 31 -15.49 12.13 8.04
N SER A 32 -16.25 12.70 7.11
CA SER A 32 -17.47 13.46 7.44
C SER A 32 -18.53 12.59 8.09
N VAL A 33 -18.76 11.37 7.59
CA VAL A 33 -19.74 10.42 8.15
C VAL A 33 -19.41 10.08 9.62
N ILE A 34 -18.13 9.83 9.91
CA ILE A 34 -17.65 9.53 11.27
C ILE A 34 -17.78 10.76 12.16
N LEU A 35 -17.38 11.93 11.66
CA LEU A 35 -17.50 13.20 12.40
C LEU A 35 -18.95 13.52 12.76
N ASP A 36 -19.88 13.38 11.81
CA ASP A 36 -21.30 13.59 12.05
C ASP A 36 -21.85 12.65 13.13
N ALA A 37 -21.40 11.40 13.13
CA ALA A 37 -21.80 10.45 14.18
C ALA A 37 -21.27 10.87 15.56
N ILE A 38 -20.05 11.39 15.66
CA ILE A 38 -19.46 11.94 16.89
C ILE A 38 -20.25 13.18 17.34
N ARG A 39 -20.52 14.11 16.42
CA ARG A 39 -21.21 15.40 16.70
C ARG A 39 -22.63 15.24 17.23
N ARG A 40 -23.32 14.16 16.87
CA ARG A 40 -24.67 13.85 17.42
C ARG A 40 -24.66 13.60 18.93
N ILE A 41 -23.54 13.13 19.47
CA ILE A 41 -23.41 12.76 20.89
C ILE A 41 -22.55 13.78 21.64
N GLN A 42 -21.48 14.24 20.99
CA GLN A 42 -20.47 15.15 21.53
C GLN A 42 -20.31 16.37 20.59
N PRO A 43 -21.24 17.36 20.64
CA PRO A 43 -21.32 18.43 19.64
C PRO A 43 -20.07 19.32 19.57
N ALA A 44 -19.38 19.54 20.69
CA ALA A 44 -18.26 20.50 20.79
C ALA A 44 -16.91 19.87 21.11
N ILE A 45 -16.84 18.53 21.26
CA ILE A 45 -15.59 17.90 21.64
C ILE A 45 -14.54 18.06 20.54
N PRO A 46 -13.26 18.33 20.84
CA PRO A 46 -12.19 18.29 19.88
C PRO A 46 -12.05 16.90 19.21
N VAL A 47 -11.99 16.87 17.89
CA VAL A 47 -11.82 15.64 17.11
C VAL A 47 -10.64 15.76 16.15
N GLN A 48 -9.64 14.92 16.34
CA GLN A 48 -8.48 14.83 15.46
C GLN A 48 -8.53 13.51 14.68
N PHE A 49 -8.63 13.59 13.37
CA PHE A 49 -8.40 12.45 12.49
C PHE A 49 -6.91 12.39 12.15
N VAL A 50 -6.31 11.24 12.35
CA VAL A 50 -5.00 10.87 11.80
C VAL A 50 -5.26 9.82 10.73
N THR A 51 -5.06 10.23 9.51
CA THR A 51 -5.37 9.45 8.31
C THR A 51 -4.09 9.02 7.59
N GLY A 52 -4.24 8.22 6.55
CA GLY A 52 -3.16 7.70 5.71
C GLY A 52 -3.75 7.15 4.43
N HIS A 53 -2.97 6.51 3.59
CA HIS A 53 -3.38 5.88 2.34
C HIS A 53 -3.03 6.67 1.07
N SER A 54 -3.30 7.97 1.02
CA SER A 54 -3.02 8.77 -0.18
C SER A 54 -1.54 9.11 -0.37
N HIS A 55 -0.71 8.82 0.65
CA HIS A 55 0.75 9.02 0.63
C HIS A 55 1.18 10.49 0.47
N ILE A 56 0.36 11.42 0.89
CA ILE A 56 0.63 12.85 0.80
C ILE A 56 0.68 13.51 2.17
N ARG A 57 1.24 14.71 2.24
CA ARG A 57 1.12 15.60 3.38
C ARG A 57 -0.16 16.39 3.22
N GLY A 58 -1.17 16.08 4.00
CA GLY A 58 -2.50 16.66 3.89
C GLY A 58 -3.05 17.14 5.22
N TYR A 59 -3.72 18.28 5.20
CA TYR A 59 -4.45 18.83 6.33
C TYR A 59 -5.75 19.48 5.86
N THR A 60 -6.80 19.32 6.61
CA THR A 60 -8.04 20.07 6.44
C THR A 60 -8.75 20.30 7.76
N ALA A 61 -9.22 21.53 7.99
CA ALA A 61 -10.18 21.81 9.04
C ALA A 61 -11.54 21.27 8.58
N LEU A 62 -12.22 20.52 9.44
CA LEU A 62 -13.52 19.91 9.15
C LEU A 62 -14.65 20.77 9.69
N ASP A 63 -14.52 21.24 10.93
CA ASP A 63 -15.40 22.19 11.59
C ASP A 63 -14.62 23.05 12.61
N MET A 64 -15.31 23.73 13.50
CA MET A 64 -14.71 24.63 14.52
C MET A 64 -13.83 23.89 15.54
N SER A 65 -14.02 22.57 15.72
CA SER A 65 -13.33 21.75 16.71
C SER A 65 -12.89 20.39 16.17
N ALA A 66 -12.73 20.27 14.83
CA ALA A 66 -12.26 19.05 14.20
C ALA A 66 -11.31 19.32 13.05
N SER A 67 -10.30 18.47 12.90
CA SER A 67 -9.42 18.46 11.74
C SER A 67 -9.03 17.04 11.32
N SER A 68 -8.60 16.93 10.07
CA SER A 68 -8.04 15.71 9.49
C SER A 68 -6.63 15.97 8.97
N PHE A 69 -5.74 15.00 9.16
CA PHE A 69 -4.32 15.16 8.97
C PHE A 69 -3.68 13.87 8.48
N GLU A 70 -2.93 13.93 7.39
CA GLU A 70 -2.14 12.83 6.84
C GLU A 70 -0.68 13.25 6.68
N ALA A 71 0.28 12.47 7.19
CA ALA A 71 1.68 12.84 7.32
C ALA A 71 2.61 12.21 6.26
N GLY A 72 2.11 11.91 5.07
CA GLY A 72 2.92 11.29 4.02
C GLY A 72 3.03 9.78 4.18
N HIS A 73 4.17 9.19 3.81
CA HIS A 73 4.35 7.73 3.82
C HIS A 73 5.80 7.33 4.11
N TYR A 74 6.02 6.06 4.39
CA TYR A 74 7.33 5.41 4.50
C TYR A 74 8.32 6.10 5.45
N LEU A 75 7.82 6.79 6.48
CA LEU A 75 8.62 7.58 7.43
C LEU A 75 9.38 8.76 6.79
N ASP A 76 8.89 9.30 5.67
CA ASP A 76 9.45 10.50 5.05
C ASP A 76 9.12 11.77 5.85
N THR A 77 8.11 11.71 6.71
CA THR A 77 7.60 12.86 7.45
C THR A 77 7.27 12.48 8.90
N VAL A 78 7.62 13.35 9.82
CA VAL A 78 7.03 13.39 11.16
C VAL A 78 5.94 14.47 11.15
N GLY A 79 4.69 14.03 11.35
CA GLY A 79 3.56 14.93 11.50
C GLY A 79 3.35 15.31 12.96
N PHE A 80 3.19 16.59 13.23
CA PHE A 80 2.81 17.11 14.53
C PHE A 80 1.49 17.87 14.42
N ALA A 81 0.53 17.52 15.26
CA ALA A 81 -0.75 18.21 15.36
C ALA A 81 -1.03 18.57 16.82
N SER A 82 -1.56 19.76 17.05
CA SER A 82 -1.99 20.20 18.37
C SER A 82 -3.37 20.85 18.32
N PHE A 83 -4.12 20.70 19.38
CA PHE A 83 -5.46 21.28 19.50
C PHE A 83 -5.80 21.54 20.99
N PRO A 84 -6.72 22.51 21.27
CA PRO A 84 -7.11 22.84 22.64
C PRO A 84 -7.86 21.68 23.31
N LYS A 85 -7.60 21.52 24.60
CA LYS A 85 -8.35 20.60 25.45
C LYS A 85 -9.81 21.07 25.61
N ASN A 86 -10.77 20.15 25.60
CA ASN A 86 -12.16 20.44 25.91
C ASN A 86 -12.29 21.01 27.33
N GLY A 87 -13.12 22.06 27.52
CA GLY A 87 -13.36 22.67 28.81
C GLY A 87 -12.31 23.69 29.27
N THR A 88 -11.25 23.98 28.50
CA THR A 88 -10.46 25.18 28.71
C THR A 88 -11.34 26.38 28.38
N SER A 89 -11.89 26.99 29.42
CA SER A 89 -12.78 28.15 29.29
C SER A 89 -12.02 29.33 28.72
N GLN A 90 -12.07 29.44 27.40
CA GLN A 90 -11.75 30.71 26.77
C GLN A 90 -12.99 31.58 26.86
N LYS A 91 -13.02 32.50 27.82
CA LYS A 91 -14.02 33.55 27.96
C LYS A 91 -14.06 34.54 26.80
N GLU A 92 -13.26 34.33 25.79
CA GLU A 92 -13.22 35.10 24.57
C GLU A 92 -13.47 34.16 23.38
N SER A 93 -14.27 34.61 22.45
CA SER A 93 -14.65 33.91 21.22
C SER A 93 -13.45 33.61 20.32
N VAL A 94 -12.59 32.70 20.77
CA VAL A 94 -11.51 32.18 19.93
C VAL A 94 -12.14 31.17 19.00
N ASN A 95 -12.00 31.43 17.72
CA ASN A 95 -12.30 30.49 16.66
C ASN A 95 -11.53 29.18 16.96
N LEU A 96 -12.23 28.13 17.42
CA LEU A 96 -11.60 26.84 17.78
C LEU A 96 -10.83 26.25 16.61
N ALA A 97 -11.25 26.51 15.37
CA ALA A 97 -10.47 26.17 14.17
C ALA A 97 -9.09 26.83 14.15
N ALA A 98 -8.92 28.01 14.74
CA ALA A 98 -7.62 28.66 14.88
C ALA A 98 -6.72 27.99 15.93
N GLY A 99 -7.27 27.15 16.82
CA GLY A 99 -6.51 26.40 17.81
C GLY A 99 -5.93 25.07 17.29
N PHE A 100 -6.41 24.59 16.15
CA PHE A 100 -5.84 23.39 15.51
C PHE A 100 -4.65 23.79 14.67
N GLN A 101 -3.48 23.30 15.04
CA GLN A 101 -2.22 23.57 14.35
C GLN A 101 -1.57 22.27 13.91
N HIS A 102 -0.82 22.34 12.83
CA HIS A 102 -0.07 21.20 12.31
C HIS A 102 1.26 21.64 11.72
N VAL A 103 2.21 20.74 11.74
CA VAL A 103 3.52 20.88 11.11
C VAL A 103 3.92 19.57 10.46
N PHE A 104 4.47 19.66 9.25
CA PHE A 104 5.14 18.56 8.58
C PHE A 104 6.65 18.75 8.67
N ILE A 105 7.33 17.78 9.25
CA ILE A 105 8.76 17.80 9.50
C ILE A 105 9.39 16.72 8.63
N ASP A 106 10.33 17.08 7.77
CA ASP A 106 11.07 16.10 6.98
C ASP A 106 11.85 15.16 7.89
N ALA A 107 11.60 13.86 7.76
CA ALA A 107 12.20 12.83 8.62
C ALA A 107 13.64 12.51 8.17
N ASN A 108 14.53 13.47 8.27
CA ASN A 108 15.93 13.30 7.95
C ASN A 108 16.85 13.91 9.02
N THR A 109 18.11 13.47 9.01
CA THR A 109 19.12 13.85 10.01
C THR A 109 19.36 15.37 10.05
N ALA A 110 19.41 16.05 8.91
CA ALA A 110 19.67 17.47 8.84
C ALA A 110 18.56 18.29 9.51
N THR A 111 17.31 17.95 9.20
CA THR A 111 16.12 18.58 9.80
C THR A 111 16.09 18.37 11.31
N PHE A 112 16.30 17.14 11.78
CA PHE A 112 16.28 16.85 13.22
C PHE A 112 17.40 17.58 13.97
N LYS A 113 18.63 17.62 13.44
CA LYS A 113 19.71 18.42 14.02
C LYS A 113 19.33 19.89 14.14
N THR A 114 18.72 20.45 13.11
CA THR A 114 18.27 21.85 13.11
C THR A 114 17.20 22.11 14.16
N ILE A 115 16.20 21.22 14.26
CA ILE A 115 15.09 21.39 15.22
C ILE A 115 15.56 21.22 16.67
N VAL A 116 16.40 20.22 16.92
CA VAL A 116 16.93 19.94 18.26
C VAL A 116 18.03 20.92 18.66
N GLY A 117 18.68 21.54 17.69
CA GLY A 117 19.80 22.45 17.92
C GLY A 117 21.08 21.75 18.39
N ALA A 118 21.26 20.47 18.08
CA ALA A 118 22.41 19.68 18.49
C ALA A 118 22.90 18.75 17.38
N GLU A 119 24.21 18.59 17.26
CA GLU A 119 24.82 17.64 16.32
C GLU A 119 24.54 16.18 16.68
N ASP A 120 24.62 15.83 17.95
CA ASP A 120 24.18 14.51 18.47
C ASP A 120 22.78 14.67 19.10
N PHE A 121 21.76 14.41 18.30
CA PHE A 121 20.37 14.48 18.70
C PHE A 121 19.79 13.09 19.06
N LEU A 122 20.56 12.03 18.84
CA LEU A 122 20.09 10.66 19.13
C LEU A 122 20.16 10.38 20.63
N THR A 123 19.00 10.06 21.19
CA THR A 123 18.94 9.55 22.57
C THR A 123 19.55 8.17 22.67
N ASP A 124 19.93 7.73 23.89
CA ASP A 124 20.43 6.37 24.10
C ASP A 124 19.40 5.32 23.71
N ALA A 125 18.12 5.57 23.97
CA ALA A 125 17.03 4.71 23.51
C ALA A 125 16.97 4.64 21.98
N GLY A 126 17.15 5.77 21.28
CA GLY A 126 17.21 5.82 19.82
C GLY A 126 18.40 5.04 19.26
N LYS A 127 19.57 5.18 19.87
CA LYS A 127 20.79 4.42 19.51
C LYS A 127 20.59 2.91 19.72
N ALA A 128 19.99 2.52 20.85
CA ALA A 128 19.68 1.12 21.13
C ALA A 128 18.67 0.55 20.15
N PHE A 129 17.65 1.32 19.77
CA PHE A 129 16.66 0.91 18.77
C PHE A 129 17.26 0.76 17.37
N ALA A 130 18.10 1.70 16.93
CA ALA A 130 18.82 1.59 15.67
C ALA A 130 19.71 0.34 15.59
N LYS A 131 20.43 0.06 16.69
CA LYS A 131 21.22 -1.17 16.83
C LYS A 131 20.34 -2.42 16.67
N ARG A 132 19.19 -2.48 17.34
CA ARG A 132 18.25 -3.60 17.24
C ARG A 132 17.73 -3.80 15.81
N ILE A 133 17.45 -2.71 15.09
CA ILE A 133 17.06 -2.80 13.67
C ILE A 133 18.20 -3.44 12.86
N THR A 134 19.44 -2.99 13.04
CA THR A 134 20.60 -3.52 12.33
C THR A 134 20.78 -5.03 12.61
N GLU A 135 20.77 -5.43 13.87
CA GLU A 135 20.88 -6.83 14.28
C GLU A 135 19.76 -7.70 13.69
N THR A 136 18.53 -7.15 13.64
CA THR A 136 17.39 -7.83 13.01
C THR A 136 17.61 -8.01 11.51
N ARG A 137 18.06 -6.98 10.80
CA ARG A 137 18.39 -7.04 9.37
C ARG A 137 19.46 -8.10 9.08
N GLU A 138 20.50 -8.17 9.91
CA GLU A 138 21.56 -9.18 9.81
C GLU A 138 21.02 -10.60 10.06
N SER A 139 20.24 -10.79 11.12
CA SER A 139 19.64 -12.10 11.44
C SER A 139 18.71 -12.61 10.34
N MET A 140 17.98 -11.72 9.69
CA MET A 140 17.13 -12.03 8.54
C MET A 140 17.89 -12.16 7.23
N LYS A 141 19.20 -11.90 7.23
CA LYS A 141 20.07 -11.91 6.04
C LYS A 141 19.53 -11.01 4.91
N LEU A 142 19.02 -9.84 5.24
CA LEU A 142 18.42 -8.94 4.26
C LEU A 142 19.43 -8.41 3.24
N SER A 143 20.70 -8.25 3.64
CA SER A 143 21.79 -7.86 2.74
C SER A 143 22.29 -8.99 1.81
N GLN A 144 21.69 -10.19 1.89
CA GLN A 144 22.07 -11.28 1.00
C GLN A 144 21.78 -10.93 -0.45
N GLN A 145 22.81 -10.88 -1.27
CA GLN A 145 22.72 -10.65 -2.71
C GLN A 145 21.99 -11.81 -3.39
N LEU A 146 21.05 -11.50 -4.26
CA LEU A 146 20.28 -12.44 -5.07
C LEU A 146 20.73 -12.42 -6.53
N GLY A 147 21.07 -11.24 -7.06
CA GLY A 147 21.44 -11.05 -8.45
C GLY A 147 21.84 -9.61 -8.74
N CYS A 148 21.97 -9.25 -10.02
CA CYS A 148 22.34 -7.92 -10.48
C CYS A 148 21.40 -7.43 -11.57
N ALA A 149 20.53 -6.48 -11.24
CA ALA A 149 19.61 -5.89 -12.22
C ALA A 149 20.39 -5.14 -13.32
N PRO A 150 20.12 -5.41 -14.59
CA PRO A 150 20.85 -4.83 -15.72
C PRO A 150 20.58 -3.33 -15.92
N ILE A 151 19.38 -2.88 -15.54
CA ILE A 151 18.92 -1.49 -15.63
C ILE A 151 18.05 -1.18 -14.42
N LYS A 152 17.73 0.11 -14.23
CA LYS A 152 16.64 0.51 -13.31
C LYS A 152 15.30 0.11 -13.93
N PHE A 153 14.44 -0.56 -13.16
CA PHE A 153 13.03 -0.79 -13.50
C PHE A 153 12.15 0.13 -12.67
N ASP A 154 11.35 0.91 -13.37
CA ASP A 154 10.56 1.98 -12.80
C ASP A 154 9.11 1.51 -12.57
N LEU A 155 8.60 1.75 -11.37
CA LEU A 155 7.26 1.35 -10.96
C LEU A 155 6.17 2.08 -11.76
N VAL A 156 6.41 3.35 -12.11
CA VAL A 156 5.41 4.20 -12.80
C VAL A 156 5.64 4.27 -14.32
N ALA A 157 6.66 3.60 -14.85
CA ALA A 157 6.90 3.56 -16.28
C ALA A 157 5.75 2.83 -17.00
N ASP A 158 5.35 3.39 -18.15
CA ASP A 158 4.33 2.78 -18.99
C ASP A 158 4.70 1.35 -19.39
N PHE A 159 3.70 0.47 -19.44
CA PHE A 159 3.87 -0.95 -19.73
C PHE A 159 4.55 -1.23 -21.10
N THR A 160 4.49 -0.29 -22.04
CA THR A 160 5.17 -0.39 -23.34
C THR A 160 6.68 -0.19 -23.24
N GLN A 161 7.18 0.45 -22.18
CA GLN A 161 8.59 0.75 -21.98
C GLN A 161 9.37 -0.47 -21.48
N ASN A 162 10.64 -0.58 -21.90
CA ASN A 162 11.47 -1.73 -21.52
C ASN A 162 11.94 -1.69 -20.06
N ASN A 163 11.90 -0.54 -19.42
CA ASN A 163 12.22 -0.35 -18.02
C ASN A 163 10.97 -0.33 -17.12
N SER A 164 9.82 -0.75 -17.62
CA SER A 164 8.63 -0.88 -16.78
C SER A 164 8.76 -2.08 -15.83
N LEU A 165 8.65 -1.81 -14.53
CA LEU A 165 8.67 -2.86 -13.51
C LEU A 165 7.46 -3.80 -13.65
N TRP A 166 6.30 -3.27 -14.02
CA TRP A 166 5.10 -4.07 -14.26
C TRP A 166 5.25 -4.99 -15.46
N LYS A 167 5.84 -4.49 -16.55
CA LYS A 167 6.13 -5.33 -17.74
C LYS A 167 7.06 -6.49 -17.38
N LEU A 168 8.15 -6.19 -16.67
CA LEU A 168 9.08 -7.21 -16.18
C LEU A 168 8.36 -8.26 -15.32
N PHE A 169 7.56 -7.80 -14.35
CA PHE A 169 6.84 -8.71 -13.44
C PHE A 169 5.88 -9.61 -14.20
N MET A 170 5.08 -9.04 -15.08
CA MET A 170 4.04 -9.77 -15.79
C MET A 170 4.62 -10.71 -16.86
N GLN A 171 5.56 -10.24 -17.67
CA GLN A 171 6.05 -10.98 -18.83
C GLN A 171 7.21 -11.93 -18.54
N ASP A 172 8.04 -11.61 -17.54
CA ASP A 172 9.24 -12.40 -17.26
C ASP A 172 9.13 -13.13 -15.92
N VAL A 173 8.80 -12.43 -14.83
CA VAL A 173 8.78 -13.03 -13.50
C VAL A 173 7.66 -14.06 -13.37
N ILE A 174 6.41 -13.70 -13.68
CA ILE A 174 5.28 -14.62 -13.61
C ILE A 174 5.38 -15.69 -14.69
N ALA A 175 5.70 -15.30 -15.92
CA ALA A 175 5.84 -16.23 -17.03
C ALA A 175 6.90 -17.31 -16.76
N GLY A 176 8.08 -16.87 -16.31
CA GLY A 176 9.22 -17.78 -16.08
C GLY A 176 9.09 -18.66 -14.84
N THR A 177 8.38 -18.20 -13.81
CA THR A 177 8.37 -18.86 -12.49
C THR A 177 7.06 -19.55 -12.12
N LEU A 178 5.91 -18.90 -12.41
CA LEU A 178 4.60 -19.43 -12.00
C LEU A 178 3.95 -20.26 -13.11
N PHE A 179 3.94 -19.74 -14.33
CA PHE A 179 3.21 -20.36 -15.44
C PHE A 179 4.07 -21.11 -16.46
N LYS A 180 5.41 -20.98 -16.32
CA LYS A 180 6.36 -21.66 -17.24
C LYS A 180 6.02 -21.40 -18.72
N SER A 181 5.67 -20.17 -19.05
CA SER A 181 5.29 -19.72 -20.40
C SER A 181 3.97 -20.31 -20.94
N ASP A 182 3.08 -20.81 -20.08
CA ASP A 182 1.74 -21.25 -20.49
C ASP A 182 0.85 -20.03 -20.79
N THR A 183 0.68 -19.73 -22.07
CA THR A 183 -0.06 -18.56 -22.57
C THR A 183 -1.59 -18.68 -22.42
N THR A 184 -2.10 -19.82 -22.01
CA THR A 184 -3.54 -20.02 -21.78
C THR A 184 -4.00 -19.51 -20.41
N LYS A 185 -3.06 -19.13 -19.54
CA LYS A 185 -3.34 -18.63 -18.20
C LYS A 185 -3.38 -17.12 -18.14
N VAL A 186 -4.35 -16.61 -17.41
CA VAL A 186 -4.53 -15.19 -17.11
C VAL A 186 -4.45 -15.01 -15.60
N PHE A 187 -3.82 -13.96 -15.14
CA PHE A 187 -3.79 -13.60 -13.72
C PHE A 187 -4.29 -12.17 -13.52
N LEU A 188 -4.84 -11.93 -12.35
CA LEU A 188 -5.27 -10.62 -11.88
C LEU A 188 -4.40 -10.24 -10.68
N GLN A 189 -3.86 -9.04 -10.72
CA GLN A 189 -2.97 -8.53 -9.67
C GLN A 189 -3.32 -7.07 -9.36
N SER A 190 -3.35 -6.73 -8.07
CA SER A 190 -3.48 -5.34 -7.64
C SER A 190 -2.20 -4.57 -7.94
N THR A 191 -2.31 -3.38 -8.52
CA THR A 191 -1.17 -2.48 -8.75
C THR A 191 -0.52 -2.03 -7.45
N GLY A 192 -1.24 -2.06 -6.33
CA GLY A 192 -0.71 -1.80 -5.00
C GLY A 192 0.25 -2.86 -4.45
N SER A 193 0.44 -3.99 -5.13
CA SER A 193 1.32 -5.07 -4.67
C SER A 193 2.82 -4.78 -4.82
N MET A 194 3.19 -3.81 -5.66
CA MET A 194 4.55 -3.28 -5.76
C MET A 194 4.59 -1.85 -5.27
N ARG A 195 5.70 -1.45 -4.61
CA ARG A 195 5.78 -0.19 -3.86
C ARG A 195 6.94 0.70 -4.26
N TYR A 196 8.00 0.13 -4.84
CA TYR A 196 9.21 0.86 -5.20
C TYR A 196 9.80 0.38 -6.52
N ASP A 197 10.65 1.22 -7.10
CA ASP A 197 11.50 0.87 -8.23
C ASP A 197 12.48 -0.23 -7.85
N LEU A 198 12.92 -1.00 -8.85
CA LEU A 198 14.06 -1.88 -8.72
C LEU A 198 15.27 -1.23 -9.37
N TYR A 199 16.25 -0.87 -8.56
CA TYR A 199 17.42 -0.12 -9.05
C TYR A 199 18.43 -1.02 -9.76
N GLN A 200 19.16 -0.42 -10.71
CA GLN A 200 20.27 -1.07 -11.39
C GLN A 200 21.39 -1.46 -10.41
N GLY A 201 22.01 -2.59 -10.62
CA GLY A 201 23.12 -3.10 -9.82
C GLY A 201 22.72 -4.24 -8.91
N ASN A 202 23.39 -4.35 -7.76
CA ASN A 202 23.14 -5.43 -6.82
C ASN A 202 21.71 -5.45 -6.33
N VAL A 203 21.07 -6.60 -6.43
CA VAL A 203 19.74 -6.85 -5.88
C VAL A 203 19.85 -7.77 -4.68
N THR A 204 19.43 -7.29 -3.54
CA THR A 204 19.45 -8.01 -2.26
C THR A 204 18.05 -8.50 -1.88
N LYS A 205 17.97 -9.28 -0.81
CA LYS A 205 16.67 -9.63 -0.22
C LYS A 205 15.88 -8.40 0.24
N ASP A 206 16.60 -7.39 0.76
CA ASP A 206 16.00 -6.15 1.22
C ASP A 206 15.33 -5.39 0.07
N ASP A 207 16.01 -5.31 -1.08
CA ASP A 207 15.44 -4.64 -2.27
C ASP A 207 14.15 -5.31 -2.71
N ILE A 208 14.08 -6.65 -2.70
CA ILE A 208 12.87 -7.37 -3.06
C ILE A 208 11.75 -7.14 -2.04
N VAL A 209 12.05 -7.17 -0.74
CA VAL A 209 11.04 -6.91 0.31
C VAL A 209 10.56 -5.46 0.25
N THR A 210 11.44 -4.52 -0.05
CA THR A 210 11.09 -3.10 -0.21
C THR A 210 10.19 -2.88 -1.43
N MET A 211 10.57 -3.46 -2.57
CA MET A 211 9.83 -3.33 -3.82
C MET A 211 8.49 -4.08 -3.78
N SER A 212 8.46 -5.30 -3.26
CA SER A 212 7.28 -6.19 -3.20
C SER A 212 7.08 -6.74 -1.78
N PRO A 213 6.63 -5.89 -0.83
CA PRO A 213 6.58 -6.22 0.59
C PRO A 213 5.50 -7.23 0.96
N PHE A 214 4.48 -7.35 0.13
CA PHE A 214 3.34 -8.21 0.40
C PHE A 214 3.62 -9.63 -0.07
N ARG A 215 3.21 -10.59 0.74
CA ARG A 215 3.23 -12.02 0.36
C ARG A 215 1.93 -12.40 -0.30
N ASP A 216 1.51 -11.62 -1.31
CA ASP A 216 0.28 -11.88 -2.04
C ASP A 216 0.34 -13.28 -2.65
N ALA A 217 -0.61 -14.12 -2.26
CA ALA A 217 -0.68 -15.51 -2.68
C ALA A 217 -1.45 -15.63 -4.00
N PHE A 218 -0.97 -16.46 -4.92
CA PHE A 218 -1.67 -16.76 -6.15
C PHE A 218 -2.64 -17.93 -5.95
N TRP A 219 -3.90 -17.68 -6.31
CA TRP A 219 -4.98 -18.65 -6.21
C TRP A 219 -5.60 -18.91 -7.57
N LEU A 220 -5.94 -20.16 -7.85
CA LEU A 220 -6.75 -20.51 -9.01
C LEU A 220 -8.19 -20.10 -8.73
N LEU A 221 -8.73 -19.16 -9.51
CA LEU A 221 -10.09 -18.63 -9.33
C LEU A 221 -11.10 -19.26 -10.28
N GLY A 222 -10.67 -19.69 -11.46
CA GLY A 222 -11.55 -20.28 -12.47
C GLY A 222 -10.79 -21.04 -13.54
N GLN A 223 -11.49 -21.94 -14.21
CA GLN A 223 -11.02 -22.66 -15.39
C GLN A 223 -12.05 -22.47 -16.50
N ASN A 224 -11.60 -22.53 -17.76
CA ASN A 224 -12.45 -22.36 -18.94
C ASN A 224 -13.25 -21.04 -18.94
N VAL A 225 -12.66 -19.97 -18.38
CA VAL A 225 -13.29 -18.65 -18.32
C VAL A 225 -13.11 -17.95 -19.65
N SER A 226 -14.21 -17.46 -20.24
CA SER A 226 -14.14 -16.72 -21.51
C SER A 226 -13.45 -15.37 -21.32
N GLY A 227 -12.81 -14.86 -22.38
CA GLY A 227 -12.14 -13.59 -22.28
C GLY A 227 -13.04 -12.39 -22.10
N SER A 228 -14.22 -12.44 -22.65
CA SER A 228 -15.22 -11.41 -22.39
C SER A 228 -15.58 -11.32 -20.90
N MET A 229 -15.66 -12.46 -20.22
CA MET A 229 -15.91 -12.50 -18.79
C MET A 229 -14.72 -11.93 -18.00
N ILE A 230 -13.47 -12.23 -18.40
CA ILE A 230 -12.28 -11.68 -17.72
C ILE A 230 -12.23 -10.16 -17.87
N VAL A 231 -12.49 -9.64 -19.07
CA VAL A 231 -12.56 -8.18 -19.32
C VAL A 231 -13.66 -7.52 -18.49
N ASP A 232 -14.84 -8.15 -18.38
CA ASP A 232 -15.94 -7.63 -17.56
C ASP A 232 -15.59 -7.65 -16.06
N ILE A 233 -14.96 -8.71 -15.57
CA ILE A 233 -14.46 -8.80 -14.19
C ILE A 233 -13.47 -7.67 -13.92
N LEU A 234 -12.47 -7.47 -14.79
CA LEU A 234 -11.49 -6.41 -14.65
C LEU A 234 -12.14 -5.03 -14.61
N ALA A 235 -13.07 -4.77 -15.55
CA ALA A 235 -13.79 -3.49 -15.59
C ALA A 235 -14.56 -3.24 -14.28
N ARG A 236 -15.21 -4.26 -13.73
CA ARG A 236 -15.94 -4.16 -12.45
C ARG A 236 -15.01 -3.96 -11.27
N LEU A 237 -13.88 -4.65 -11.21
CA LEU A 237 -12.89 -4.45 -10.15
C LEU A 237 -12.36 -3.01 -10.16
N ASN A 238 -12.06 -2.46 -11.33
CA ASN A 238 -11.56 -1.09 -11.48
C ASN A 238 -12.65 -0.01 -11.29
N ALA A 239 -13.92 -0.35 -11.43
CA ALA A 239 -15.04 0.56 -11.18
C ALA A 239 -15.39 0.69 -9.68
N GLY A 240 -14.78 -0.13 -8.82
CA GLY A 240 -15.03 -0.13 -7.38
C GLY A 240 -16.41 -0.64 -6.99
N SER A 241 -16.78 -0.40 -5.73
CA SER A 241 -17.99 -0.93 -5.09
C SER A 241 -19.33 -0.49 -5.70
N LYS A 242 -19.33 0.32 -6.76
CA LYS A 242 -20.55 0.79 -7.43
C LYS A 242 -21.34 -0.31 -8.15
N TYR A 243 -20.71 -1.47 -8.38
CA TYR A 243 -21.34 -2.58 -9.06
C TYR A 243 -21.44 -3.80 -8.14
N ALA A 244 -22.66 -4.21 -7.85
CA ALA A 244 -22.90 -5.52 -7.23
C ALA A 244 -22.43 -6.61 -8.19
N LEU A 245 -21.51 -7.46 -7.74
CA LEU A 245 -21.12 -8.63 -8.51
C LEU A 245 -22.31 -9.57 -8.67
N PRO A 246 -22.48 -10.24 -9.82
CA PRO A 246 -23.49 -11.27 -9.98
C PRO A 246 -23.41 -12.32 -8.87
N PRO A 247 -24.51 -12.90 -8.41
CA PRO A 247 -24.53 -13.83 -7.28
C PRO A 247 -23.57 -15.02 -7.41
N PHE A 248 -23.31 -15.49 -8.62
CA PHE A 248 -22.39 -16.61 -8.88
C PHE A 248 -20.90 -16.23 -8.77
N VAL A 249 -20.57 -14.93 -8.81
CA VAL A 249 -19.22 -14.40 -8.66
C VAL A 249 -19.01 -13.82 -7.26
N SER A 250 -20.09 -13.62 -6.50
CA SER A 250 -20.06 -12.88 -5.23
C SER A 250 -19.29 -13.57 -4.12
N THR A 251 -19.16 -14.90 -4.13
CA THR A 251 -18.56 -15.62 -3.01
C THR A 251 -17.03 -15.64 -3.04
N PRO A 252 -16.35 -15.96 -4.14
CA PRO A 252 -14.90 -15.91 -4.20
C PRO A 252 -14.33 -14.49 -4.37
N PHE A 253 -15.10 -13.54 -4.96
CA PHE A 253 -14.66 -12.18 -5.21
C PHE A 253 -15.05 -11.17 -4.12
N LYS A 254 -15.86 -11.57 -3.14
CA LYS A 254 -16.20 -10.70 -2.01
C LYS A 254 -14.99 -10.28 -1.19
N GLU A 255 -14.01 -11.16 -1.06
CA GLU A 255 -12.73 -10.86 -0.42
C GLU A 255 -11.84 -9.96 -1.30
N VAL A 256 -11.84 -10.18 -2.62
CA VAL A 256 -11.08 -9.36 -3.58
C VAL A 256 -11.71 -7.96 -3.69
N ALA A 257 -13.04 -7.85 -3.74
CA ALA A 257 -13.72 -6.57 -3.73
C ALA A 257 -13.56 -5.80 -2.41
N ALA A 258 -13.31 -6.49 -1.29
CA ALA A 258 -12.98 -5.84 -0.03
C ALA A 258 -11.59 -5.18 -0.04
N TYR A 259 -10.65 -5.68 -0.84
CA TYR A 259 -9.36 -5.03 -1.06
C TYR A 259 -9.44 -3.78 -1.93
N ASP A 260 -10.43 -3.68 -2.80
CA ASP A 260 -10.65 -2.50 -3.64
C ASP A 260 -11.19 -1.28 -2.85
N LEU A 261 -11.69 -1.49 -1.64
CA LEU A 261 -12.04 -0.40 -0.71
C LEU A 261 -10.83 0.48 -0.33
N TYR A 262 -9.62 0.07 -0.68
CA TYR A 262 -8.38 0.78 -0.40
C TYR A 262 -7.75 1.47 -1.62
N GLY A 263 -8.49 1.64 -2.72
CA GLY A 263 -8.07 2.47 -3.87
C GLY A 263 -6.95 1.88 -4.73
N GLY A 264 -6.70 0.58 -4.67
CA GLY A 264 -5.85 -0.11 -5.63
C GLY A 264 -6.58 -0.30 -6.96
N SER A 265 -5.89 -0.13 -8.08
CA SER A 265 -6.36 -0.59 -9.38
C SER A 265 -5.92 -2.03 -9.60
N PHE A 266 -6.73 -2.79 -10.36
CA PHE A 266 -6.38 -4.13 -10.79
C PHE A 266 -5.96 -4.11 -12.26
N ASP A 267 -4.96 -4.91 -12.59
CA ASP A 267 -4.53 -5.09 -13.97
C ASP A 267 -4.57 -6.56 -14.36
N VAL A 268 -4.77 -6.83 -15.66
CA VAL A 268 -4.76 -8.19 -16.21
C VAL A 268 -3.36 -8.50 -16.70
N GLY A 269 -2.71 -9.40 -15.97
CA GLY A 269 -1.45 -9.97 -16.41
C GLY A 269 -1.65 -11.13 -17.38
N THR A 270 -0.96 -11.08 -18.51
CA THR A 270 -0.92 -12.13 -19.50
C THR A 270 0.48 -12.41 -19.97
N LEU A 271 0.72 -13.63 -20.44
CA LEU A 271 2.00 -14.01 -21.04
C LEU A 271 2.17 -13.53 -22.49
N SER A 272 1.11 -13.00 -23.08
CA SER A 272 1.07 -12.46 -24.43
C SER A 272 0.94 -10.95 -24.42
N LYS A 273 1.32 -10.31 -25.54
CA LYS A 273 1.10 -8.86 -25.71
C LYS A 273 -0.38 -8.54 -25.52
N PRO A 274 -0.74 -7.36 -24.96
CA PRO A 274 -2.13 -6.99 -24.71
C PRO A 274 -3.09 -7.21 -25.90
N GLY A 275 -2.63 -7.07 -27.14
CA GLY A 275 -3.42 -7.35 -28.36
C GLY A 275 -3.62 -8.84 -28.65
N ASP A 276 -2.75 -9.71 -28.17
CA ASP A 276 -2.85 -11.17 -28.41
C ASP A 276 -3.76 -11.83 -27.36
N LEU A 277 -3.88 -11.24 -26.18
CA LEU A 277 -4.80 -11.70 -25.14
C LEU A 277 -6.24 -11.77 -25.62
N LEU A 278 -6.73 -10.70 -26.27
CA LEU A 278 -8.10 -10.66 -26.78
C LEU A 278 -8.36 -11.81 -27.77
N LYS A 279 -7.37 -12.20 -28.58
CA LYS A 279 -7.50 -13.28 -29.55
C LYS A 279 -7.50 -14.66 -28.91
N THR A 280 -6.65 -14.92 -27.95
CA THR A 280 -6.52 -16.22 -27.28
C THR A 280 -7.71 -16.47 -26.36
N VAL A 281 -8.20 -15.46 -25.69
CA VAL A 281 -9.25 -15.54 -24.69
C VAL A 281 -10.65 -15.58 -25.32
N LEU A 282 -10.85 -15.01 -26.51
CA LEU A 282 -12.11 -15.11 -27.26
C LEU A 282 -12.38 -16.51 -27.82
N SER A 283 -11.39 -17.43 -27.82
CA SER A 283 -11.53 -18.79 -28.34
C SER A 283 -11.96 -19.84 -27.30
N LEU A 284 -12.02 -19.52 -26.03
CA LEU A 284 -12.48 -20.44 -24.97
C LEU A 284 -14.01 -20.46 -24.91
N SER A 285 -14.63 -21.46 -25.51
CA SER A 285 -16.08 -21.60 -25.68
C SER A 285 -16.75 -22.55 -24.68
N THR A 286 -16.08 -22.92 -23.60
CA THR A 286 -16.62 -23.85 -22.59
C THR A 286 -17.17 -23.11 -21.38
N GLU A 287 -18.12 -23.73 -20.68
CA GLU A 287 -18.67 -23.14 -19.45
C GLU A 287 -17.60 -22.93 -18.40
N PRO A 288 -17.59 -21.79 -17.68
CA PRO A 288 -16.61 -21.52 -16.66
C PRO A 288 -16.78 -22.49 -15.48
N VAL A 289 -15.66 -23.07 -15.06
CA VAL A 289 -15.60 -23.90 -13.85
C VAL A 289 -14.92 -23.10 -12.76
N ILE A 290 -15.62 -22.88 -11.65
CA ILE A 290 -15.06 -22.28 -10.44
C ILE A 290 -14.64 -23.41 -9.51
N PRO A 291 -13.36 -23.79 -9.46
CA PRO A 291 -12.88 -24.82 -8.56
C PRO A 291 -12.94 -24.35 -7.11
N ALA A 292 -12.87 -25.28 -6.16
CA ALA A 292 -12.52 -24.93 -4.80
C ALA A 292 -11.20 -24.14 -4.83
N GLN A 293 -11.08 -23.07 -4.03
CA GLN A 293 -9.91 -22.22 -4.00
C GLN A 293 -8.64 -23.06 -3.86
N GLN A 294 -7.78 -23.01 -4.86
CA GLN A 294 -6.52 -23.76 -4.87
C GLN A 294 -5.35 -22.80 -4.84
N PHE A 295 -4.58 -22.84 -3.75
CA PHE A 295 -3.32 -22.12 -3.64
C PHE A 295 -2.29 -22.69 -4.61
N LEU A 296 -1.68 -21.83 -5.43
CA LEU A 296 -0.69 -22.24 -6.44
C LEU A 296 0.73 -22.42 -5.88
N GLY A 297 0.91 -22.35 -4.56
CA GLY A 297 2.19 -22.62 -3.91
C GLY A 297 3.23 -21.49 -4.01
N LYS A 298 2.85 -20.34 -4.56
CA LYS A 298 3.76 -19.19 -4.77
C LYS A 298 3.14 -17.90 -4.26
N THR A 299 4.00 -17.00 -3.81
CA THR A 299 3.66 -15.61 -3.46
C THR A 299 4.48 -14.65 -4.32
N THR A 300 4.05 -13.40 -4.43
CA THR A 300 4.76 -12.36 -5.20
C THR A 300 6.24 -12.29 -4.81
N THR A 301 6.54 -12.12 -3.55
CA THR A 301 7.92 -12.08 -3.04
C THR A 301 8.72 -13.34 -3.39
N LYS A 302 8.09 -14.53 -3.32
CA LYS A 302 8.75 -15.79 -3.66
C LYS A 302 9.07 -15.88 -5.15
N LEU A 303 8.20 -15.37 -6.02
CA LEU A 303 8.47 -15.32 -7.45
C LEU A 303 9.71 -14.50 -7.78
N TRP A 304 9.89 -13.36 -7.14
CA TRP A 304 11.09 -12.54 -7.30
C TRP A 304 12.36 -13.24 -6.79
N TYR A 305 12.29 -13.94 -5.65
CA TYR A 305 13.42 -14.73 -5.14
C TYR A 305 13.81 -15.88 -6.07
N ASP A 306 12.85 -16.44 -6.80
CA ASP A 306 13.13 -17.50 -7.77
C ASP A 306 13.67 -16.91 -9.08
N PHE A 307 13.17 -15.75 -9.53
CA PHE A 307 13.52 -15.13 -10.80
C PHE A 307 14.91 -14.48 -10.80
N VAL A 308 15.18 -13.60 -9.85
CA VAL A 308 16.37 -12.73 -9.85
C VAL A 308 17.69 -13.52 -9.99
N PRO A 309 17.93 -14.61 -9.22
CA PRO A 309 19.17 -15.37 -9.34
C PRO A 309 19.33 -16.08 -10.69
N LEU A 310 18.22 -16.45 -11.31
CA LEU A 310 18.21 -17.17 -12.58
C LEU A 310 18.38 -16.23 -13.78
N ALA A 311 17.70 -15.09 -13.75
CA ALA A 311 17.67 -14.13 -14.85
C ALA A 311 18.92 -13.23 -14.86
N TRP A 312 19.41 -12.86 -13.69
CA TRP A 312 20.47 -11.87 -13.53
C TRP A 312 21.59 -12.33 -12.59
N PRO A 313 22.30 -13.42 -12.93
CA PRO A 313 23.47 -13.81 -12.16
C PRO A 313 24.49 -12.68 -12.23
N CYS A 314 24.99 -12.23 -11.08
CA CYS A 314 26.09 -11.27 -11.07
C CYS A 314 27.30 -11.91 -11.69
N SER A 315 27.86 -11.31 -12.74
CA SER A 315 29.18 -11.70 -13.21
C SER A 315 30.13 -11.57 -12.04
N LYS A 316 30.92 -12.62 -11.73
CA LYS A 316 32.06 -12.47 -10.83
C LYS A 316 32.89 -11.36 -11.39
N SER A 317 32.98 -10.21 -10.71
CA SER A 317 33.79 -9.10 -11.21
C SER A 317 35.20 -9.60 -11.41
N LEU A 318 35.65 -9.55 -12.65
CA LEU A 318 37.05 -9.44 -12.94
C LEU A 318 37.43 -8.05 -12.40
N ASP A 319 38.13 -8.11 -11.26
CA ASP A 319 38.95 -7.05 -10.70
C ASP A 319 38.37 -5.65 -10.41
N GLY A 320 38.13 -5.41 -9.14
CA GLY A 320 38.70 -4.24 -8.45
C GLY A 320 38.25 -2.84 -8.86
N ILE A 321 36.98 -2.60 -9.25
CA ILE A 321 36.48 -1.22 -9.33
C ILE A 321 35.59 -0.98 -8.13
N VAL A 322 36.18 -0.36 -7.10
CA VAL A 322 35.47 0.26 -5.99
C VAL A 322 34.87 1.56 -6.51
N TYR A 323 33.57 1.62 -6.67
CA TYR A 323 32.90 2.92 -6.81
C TYR A 323 32.80 3.55 -5.42
N MET A 324 33.54 4.68 -5.26
CA MET A 324 33.39 5.57 -4.12
C MET A 324 32.10 6.35 -4.20
#